data_983917920a8d76857065e8bc8510b393
#
_entry.id   983917920a8d76857065e8bc8510b393
#
_cell.length_a   1.000
_cell.length_b   1.000
_cell.length_c   1.000
_cell.angle_alpha   90.00
_cell.angle_beta   90.00
_cell.angle_gamma   90.00
#
_symmetry.space_group_name_H-M   'P 1'
#
loop_
_entity.id
_entity.type
_entity.pdbx_description
1 polymer ?
#
loop_
_entity_poly.entity_id
_entity_poly.type
_entity_poly.pdbx_seq_one_letter_code
_entity_poly.pdbx_strand_id
1 'polypeptide(L)'
;MEFLKLLSFKYVVLLLLLISIETTAQYFLKKQVESKNSYINLLLGCLGYIGVGVVYYLFLTSKMKLTLANNVWNVGTAITVTLVGVLLFGEEVRLLNWEGLMLALLGVYFLSVR
;
A
#
# COMPACT_ATOMS: atom_id res chain seq x y z
N MET A 1 -11.92 19.40 5.93
CA MET A 1 -10.52 18.95 6.03
C MET A 1 -10.38 17.54 5.50
N GLU A 2 -9.41 17.33 4.65
CA GLU A 2 -9.22 16.02 4.00
C GLU A 2 -8.93 14.91 5.01
N PHE A 3 -8.18 15.24 6.06
CA PHE A 3 -7.84 14.24 7.07
C PHE A 3 -9.10 13.66 7.73
N LEU A 4 -10.13 14.48 7.96
CA LEU A 4 -11.37 14.00 8.56
C LEU A 4 -12.11 13.05 7.64
N LYS A 5 -11.99 13.21 6.32
CA LYS A 5 -12.57 12.27 5.37
C LYS A 5 -11.93 10.89 5.48
N LEU A 6 -10.63 10.83 5.76
CA LEU A 6 -9.93 9.56 5.93
C LEU A 6 -10.45 8.77 7.12
N LEU A 7 -11.06 9.45 8.10
CA LEU A 7 -11.58 8.79 9.29
C LEU A 7 -12.99 8.23 9.09
N SER A 8 -13.65 8.52 7.97
CA SER A 8 -14.96 7.96 7.72
C SER A 8 -14.84 6.48 7.38
N PHE A 9 -15.87 5.71 7.70
CA PHE A 9 -15.85 4.27 7.53
C PHE A 9 -15.56 3.86 6.08
N LYS A 10 -16.21 4.53 5.12
CA LYS A 10 -16.04 4.19 3.70
C LYS A 10 -14.59 4.33 3.25
N TYR A 11 -13.95 5.45 3.61
CA TYR A 11 -12.57 5.69 3.18
C TYR A 11 -11.61 4.73 3.84
N VAL A 12 -11.82 4.44 5.11
CA VAL A 12 -10.95 3.51 5.83
C VAL A 12 -11.06 2.12 5.21
N VAL A 13 -12.27 1.66 4.91
CA VAL A 13 -12.46 0.33 4.29
C VAL A 13 -11.77 0.26 2.94
N LEU A 14 -11.98 1.27 2.08
CA LEU A 14 -11.35 1.26 0.75
C LEU A 14 -9.83 1.33 0.86
N LEU A 15 -9.31 2.13 1.79
CA LEU A 15 -7.87 2.24 2.00
C LEU A 15 -7.28 0.89 2.45
N LEU A 16 -7.93 0.23 3.40
CA LEU A 16 -7.46 -1.07 3.87
C LEU A 16 -7.51 -2.12 2.76
N LEU A 17 -8.53 -2.07 1.91
CA LEU A 17 -8.59 -2.96 0.74
C LEU A 17 -7.43 -2.70 -0.21
N LEU A 18 -7.14 -1.43 -0.52
CA LEU A 18 -6.03 -1.09 -1.40
C LEU A 18 -4.71 -1.63 -0.85
N ILE A 19 -4.45 -1.37 0.43
CA ILE A 19 -3.21 -1.79 1.06
C ILE A 19 -3.10 -3.31 1.06
N SER A 20 -4.18 -4.00 1.40
CA SER A 20 -4.18 -5.45 1.48
C SER A 20 -3.97 -6.09 0.12
N ILE A 21 -4.67 -5.62 -0.91
CA ILE A 21 -4.56 -6.18 -2.25
C ILE A 21 -3.16 -5.93 -2.81
N GLU A 22 -2.65 -4.72 -2.66
CA GLU A 22 -1.32 -4.42 -3.19
C GLU A 22 -0.23 -5.18 -2.45
N THR A 23 -0.31 -5.27 -1.12
CA THR A 23 0.66 -6.03 -0.36
C THR A 23 0.67 -7.49 -0.77
N THR A 24 -0.52 -8.08 -0.98
CA THR A 24 -0.64 -9.45 -1.45
C THR A 24 -0.06 -9.62 -2.85
N ALA A 25 -0.33 -8.66 -3.75
CA ALA A 25 0.21 -8.70 -5.10
C ALA A 25 1.74 -8.66 -5.08
N GLN A 26 2.31 -7.79 -4.27
CA GLN A 26 3.77 -7.70 -4.16
C GLN A 26 4.37 -8.97 -3.55
N TYR A 27 3.68 -9.59 -2.61
CA TYR A 27 4.11 -10.87 -2.05
C TYR A 27 4.24 -11.92 -3.15
N PHE A 28 3.23 -12.06 -4.01
CA PHE A 28 3.27 -13.06 -5.08
C PHE A 28 4.35 -12.73 -6.11
N LEU A 29 4.56 -11.46 -6.43
CA LEU A 29 5.62 -11.08 -7.36
C LEU A 29 7.00 -11.40 -6.79
N LYS A 30 7.22 -11.13 -5.51
CA LYS A 30 8.48 -11.47 -4.86
C LYS A 30 8.69 -12.98 -4.83
N LYS A 31 7.63 -13.72 -4.53
CA LYS A 31 7.70 -15.17 -4.50
C LYS A 31 8.04 -15.75 -5.87
N GLN A 32 7.54 -15.13 -6.94
CA GLN A 32 7.88 -15.55 -8.30
C GLN A 32 9.38 -15.38 -8.58
N VAL A 33 9.97 -14.30 -8.08
CA VAL A 33 11.41 -14.07 -8.26
C VAL A 33 12.22 -15.15 -7.55
N GLU A 34 11.77 -15.58 -6.37
CA GLU A 34 12.50 -16.58 -5.59
C GLU A 34 12.26 -18.01 -6.04
N SER A 35 11.09 -18.30 -6.62
CA SER A 35 10.73 -19.65 -7.07
C SER A 35 10.23 -19.57 -8.50
N LYS A 36 11.04 -20.03 -9.44
CA LYS A 36 10.76 -19.90 -10.87
C LYS A 36 10.16 -21.16 -11.50
N ASN A 37 9.53 -22.02 -10.67
CA ASN A 37 9.01 -23.30 -11.14
C ASN A 37 7.76 -23.16 -12.03
N SER A 38 6.99 -22.11 -11.84
CA SER A 38 5.82 -21.84 -12.67
C SER A 38 5.54 -20.35 -12.66
N TYR A 39 4.65 -19.90 -13.53
CA TYR A 39 4.31 -18.48 -13.61
C TYR A 39 3.01 -18.14 -12.87
N ILE A 40 2.51 -19.06 -12.03
CA ILE A 40 1.27 -18.83 -11.31
C ILE A 40 1.37 -17.63 -10.35
N ASN A 41 2.51 -17.46 -9.68
CA ASN A 41 2.69 -16.34 -8.78
C ASN A 41 2.75 -15.01 -9.52
N LEU A 42 3.35 -15.01 -10.71
CA LEU A 42 3.36 -13.82 -11.55
C LEU A 42 1.94 -13.45 -11.97
N LEU A 43 1.15 -14.43 -12.38
CA LEU A 43 -0.24 -14.20 -12.76
C LEU A 43 -1.05 -13.65 -11.60
N LEU A 44 -0.90 -14.24 -10.42
CA LEU A 44 -1.62 -13.77 -9.23
C LEU A 44 -1.23 -12.35 -8.85
N GLY A 45 0.06 -12.02 -8.96
CA GLY A 45 0.51 -10.66 -8.69
C GLY A 45 -0.08 -9.64 -9.67
N CYS A 46 -0.10 -10.00 -10.97
CA CYS A 46 -0.66 -9.11 -11.98
C CYS A 46 -2.17 -8.92 -11.79
N LEU A 47 -2.89 -10.00 -11.48
CA LEU A 47 -4.32 -9.89 -11.19
C LEU A 47 -4.57 -9.01 -9.98
N GLY A 48 -3.71 -9.10 -8.96
CA GLY A 48 -3.79 -8.24 -7.79
C GLY A 48 -3.67 -6.76 -8.16
N TYR A 49 -2.76 -6.42 -9.06
CA TYR A 49 -2.59 -5.04 -9.48
C TYR A 49 -3.77 -4.54 -10.33
N ILE A 50 -4.43 -5.41 -11.08
CA ILE A 50 -5.67 -5.04 -11.75
C ILE A 50 -6.72 -4.69 -10.69
N GLY A 51 -6.83 -5.50 -9.63
CA GLY A 51 -7.73 -5.21 -8.53
C GLY A 51 -7.40 -3.89 -7.83
N VAL A 52 -6.11 -3.60 -7.65
CA VAL A 52 -5.68 -2.32 -7.08
C VAL A 52 -6.23 -1.15 -7.91
N GLY A 53 -6.10 -1.24 -9.23
CA GLY A 53 -6.60 -0.18 -10.10
C GLY A 53 -8.09 0.06 -9.94
N VAL A 54 -8.87 -1.02 -9.86
CA VAL A 54 -10.32 -0.91 -9.69
C VAL A 54 -10.67 -0.28 -8.34
N VAL A 55 -10.07 -0.77 -7.27
CA VAL A 55 -10.37 -0.26 -5.92
C VAL A 55 -9.90 1.18 -5.77
N TYR A 56 -8.75 1.51 -6.35
CA TYR A 56 -8.25 2.89 -6.31
C TYR A 56 -9.19 3.84 -7.04
N TYR A 57 -9.73 3.40 -8.18
CA TYR A 57 -10.73 4.20 -8.87
C TYR A 57 -11.93 4.48 -7.96
N LEU A 58 -12.41 3.45 -7.26
CA LEU A 58 -13.52 3.63 -6.32
C LEU A 58 -13.15 4.57 -5.18
N PHE A 59 -11.90 4.50 -4.72
CA PHE A 59 -11.42 5.40 -3.68
C PHE A 59 -11.42 6.85 -4.15
N LEU A 60 -11.01 7.08 -5.40
CA LEU A 60 -10.99 8.42 -5.96
C LEU A 60 -12.39 8.99 -6.23
N THR A 61 -13.39 8.13 -6.46
CA THR A 61 -14.78 8.62 -6.64
C THR A 61 -15.31 9.28 -5.38
N SER A 62 -14.64 9.11 -4.25
CA SER A 62 -15.01 9.77 -3.00
C SER A 62 -14.61 11.24 -2.97
N LYS A 63 -14.13 11.79 -4.07
CA LYS A 63 -13.74 13.20 -4.22
C LYS A 63 -12.55 13.59 -3.34
N MET A 64 -11.71 12.62 -3.00
CA MET A 64 -10.48 12.92 -2.30
C MET A 64 -9.45 13.45 -3.27
N LYS A 65 -8.59 14.38 -2.82
CA LYS A 65 -7.52 14.87 -3.65
C LYS A 65 -6.58 13.75 -4.06
N LEU A 66 -6.18 13.74 -5.32
CA LEU A 66 -5.30 12.71 -5.84
C LEU A 66 -3.98 12.64 -5.05
N THR A 67 -3.39 13.79 -4.76
CA THR A 67 -2.13 13.82 -4.03
C THR A 67 -2.25 13.19 -2.65
N LEU A 68 -3.32 13.51 -1.93
CA LEU A 68 -3.53 12.94 -0.59
C LEU A 68 -3.82 11.44 -0.68
N ALA A 69 -4.71 11.04 -1.59
CA ALA A 69 -5.08 9.63 -1.73
C ALA A 69 -3.86 8.78 -2.06
N ASN A 70 -3.06 9.22 -3.02
CA ASN A 70 -1.88 8.48 -3.43
C ASN A 70 -0.85 8.38 -2.32
N ASN A 71 -0.60 9.46 -1.59
CA ASN A 71 0.42 9.47 -0.55
C ASN A 71 0.01 8.62 0.66
N VAL A 72 -1.26 8.71 1.07
CA VAL A 72 -1.74 7.89 2.18
C VAL A 72 -1.65 6.41 1.84
N TRP A 73 -2.09 6.04 0.64
CA TRP A 73 -2.03 4.66 0.17
C TRP A 73 -0.58 4.17 0.11
N ASN A 74 0.31 4.95 -0.49
CA ASN A 74 1.71 4.54 -0.65
C ASN A 74 2.41 4.35 0.68
N VAL A 75 2.18 5.24 1.65
CA VAL A 75 2.80 5.09 2.98
C VAL A 75 2.24 3.86 3.68
N GLY A 76 0.93 3.65 3.61
CA GLY A 76 0.32 2.46 4.19
C GLY A 76 0.89 1.18 3.59
N THR A 77 1.01 1.14 2.26
CA THR A 77 1.59 -0.02 1.58
C THR A 77 3.06 -0.19 1.94
N ALA A 78 3.81 0.91 2.04
CA ALA A 78 5.22 0.82 2.41
C ALA A 78 5.39 0.15 3.77
N ILE A 79 4.53 0.46 4.73
CA ILE A 79 4.59 -0.17 6.05
C ILE A 79 4.27 -1.66 5.95
N THR A 80 3.17 -2.02 5.31
CA THR A 80 2.75 -3.42 5.23
C THR A 80 3.73 -4.26 4.42
N VAL A 81 4.23 -3.73 3.30
CA VAL A 81 5.21 -4.44 2.48
C VAL A 81 6.52 -4.64 3.23
N THR A 82 6.95 -3.63 4.01
CA THR A 82 8.14 -3.77 4.83
C THR A 82 7.98 -4.90 5.85
N LEU A 83 6.81 -4.96 6.50
CA LEU A 83 6.53 -6.04 7.45
C LEU A 83 6.54 -7.41 6.76
N VAL A 84 5.95 -7.52 5.58
CA VAL A 84 5.96 -8.77 4.83
C VAL A 84 7.40 -9.16 4.46
N GLY A 85 8.19 -8.19 4.00
CA GLY A 85 9.58 -8.46 3.66
C GLY A 85 10.38 -9.01 4.85
N VAL A 86 10.21 -8.38 6.01
CA VAL A 86 10.92 -8.79 7.20
C VAL A 86 10.41 -10.14 7.71
N LEU A 87 9.10 -10.31 7.82
CA LEU A 87 8.52 -11.48 8.48
C LEU A 87 8.48 -12.73 7.59
N LEU A 88 8.21 -12.57 6.29
CA LEU A 88 8.03 -13.70 5.40
C LEU A 88 9.25 -14.00 4.54
N PHE A 89 10.04 -13.00 4.21
CA PHE A 89 11.22 -13.18 3.36
C PHE A 89 12.55 -12.98 4.11
N GLY A 90 12.49 -12.67 5.39
CA GLY A 90 13.70 -12.54 6.21
C GLY A 90 14.59 -11.38 5.82
N GLU A 91 14.04 -10.33 5.21
CA GLU A 91 14.82 -9.18 4.80
C GLU A 91 15.25 -8.35 6.00
N GLU A 92 16.42 -7.74 5.91
CA GLU A 92 16.91 -6.87 6.96
C GLU A 92 16.49 -5.43 6.67
N VAL A 93 16.00 -4.74 7.70
CA VAL A 93 15.60 -3.34 7.60
C VAL A 93 16.36 -2.58 8.69
N ARG A 94 17.19 -1.65 8.28
CA ARG A 94 17.99 -0.85 9.20
C ARG A 94 17.14 0.20 9.89
N LEU A 95 17.62 0.69 11.03
CA LEU A 95 16.96 1.76 11.77
C LEU A 95 16.69 2.97 10.87
N LEU A 96 17.64 3.31 10.01
CA LEU A 96 17.47 4.45 9.09
C LEU A 96 16.25 4.28 8.19
N ASN A 97 15.95 3.03 7.77
CA ASN A 97 14.78 2.77 6.95
C ASN A 97 13.49 2.99 7.73
N TRP A 98 13.46 2.61 9.02
CA TRP A 98 12.30 2.87 9.88
C TRP A 98 12.11 4.36 10.09
N GLU A 99 13.21 5.11 10.25
CA GLU A 99 13.14 6.57 10.36
C GLU A 99 12.55 7.19 9.10
N GLY A 100 12.91 6.64 7.92
CA GLY A 100 12.34 7.09 6.66
C GLY A 100 10.84 6.89 6.60
N LEU A 101 10.34 5.74 7.09
CA LEU A 101 8.91 5.50 7.16
C LEU A 101 8.22 6.49 8.09
N MET A 102 8.82 6.80 9.22
CA MET A 102 8.27 7.78 10.14
C MET A 102 8.18 9.17 9.51
N LEU A 103 9.21 9.57 8.77
CA LEU A 103 9.19 10.85 8.06
C LEU A 103 8.11 10.88 7.00
N ALA A 104 7.90 9.76 6.30
CA ALA A 104 6.84 9.67 5.30
C ALA A 104 5.46 9.83 5.93
N LEU A 105 5.25 9.23 7.12
CA LEU A 105 4.00 9.39 7.85
C LEU A 105 3.76 10.84 8.23
N LEU A 106 4.80 11.53 8.70
CA LEU A 106 4.69 12.96 9.03
C LEU A 106 4.36 13.77 7.78
N GLY A 107 4.99 13.42 6.64
CA GLY A 107 4.71 14.10 5.38
C GLY A 107 3.25 13.97 4.97
N VAL A 108 2.69 12.78 5.11
CA VAL A 108 1.27 12.55 4.80
C VAL A 108 0.39 13.37 5.72
N TYR A 109 0.73 13.42 7.01
CA TYR A 109 -0.03 14.23 7.95
C TYR A 109 -0.06 15.70 7.51
N PHE A 110 1.09 16.26 7.15
CA PHE A 110 1.15 17.66 6.71
C PHE A 110 0.37 17.88 5.42
N LEU A 111 0.36 16.91 4.51
CA LEU A 111 -0.41 17.02 3.27
C LEU A 111 -1.92 16.99 3.53
N SER A 112 -2.35 16.38 4.63
CA SER A 112 -3.77 16.25 4.94
C SER A 112 -4.34 17.45 5.69
N VAL A 113 -3.48 18.31 6.23
CA VAL A 113 -3.90 19.45 7.03
C VAL A 113 -4.12 20.65 6.11
N ARG A 114 -5.36 20.95 5.77
CA ARG A 114 -5.69 22.09 4.90
C ARG A 114 -6.99 22.70 5.33
#